data_5ac2ce8a441ca03160f78f64910e38bf
#
_entry.id   5ac2ce8a441ca03160f78f64910e38bf
#
_cell.length_a   1.000
_cell.length_b   1.000
_cell.length_c   1.000
_cell.angle_alpha   90.00
_cell.angle_beta   90.00
_cell.angle_gamma   90.00
#
_symmetry.space_group_name_H-M   'P 1'
#
loop_
_entity.id
_entity.type
_entity.pdbx_description
1 polymer ?
#
loop_
_entity_poly.entity_id
_entity_poly.type
_entity_poly.pdbx_seq_one_letter_code
_entity_poly.pdbx_strand_id
1 'polypeptide(L)'
;GVLRAGERFLVHGGSSGIGTTAIQLGAAFGARVLTTAGSAEKCSVCERLGAERAINYKEEDFVEVVKAEGGADLILDMVGGDYIPRNIRALADDGRMVHIAFLGGPKAEVNFAQIMVRRLTVTGSTLRPQSDTAKARIAAELREKVWPLLDAGRVAPVMDSEFLLEQAPEAHERVENPGHIGKIVLRVAG
;
A
#
# COMPACT_ATOMS: atom_id res chain seq x y z
N GLY A 1 8.77 -7.68 -3.95
CA GLY A 1 8.49 -7.22 -5.31
C GLY A 1 9.38 -6.04 -5.66
N VAL A 2 10.02 -6.10 -6.80
CA VAL A 2 10.81 -4.96 -7.30
C VAL A 2 9.88 -4.12 -8.17
N LEU A 3 9.61 -2.88 -7.77
CA LEU A 3 8.84 -1.92 -8.56
C LEU A 3 9.77 -1.26 -9.58
N ARG A 4 9.29 -1.10 -10.83
CA ARG A 4 10.03 -0.45 -11.91
C ARG A 4 9.28 0.77 -12.42
N ALA A 5 9.99 1.74 -12.95
CA ALA A 5 9.37 2.89 -13.61
C ALA A 5 8.45 2.44 -14.76
N GLY A 6 7.30 3.10 -14.90
CA GLY A 6 6.26 2.77 -15.88
C GLY A 6 5.34 1.60 -15.50
N GLU A 7 5.65 0.81 -14.48
CA GLU A 7 4.77 -0.27 -14.03
C GLU A 7 3.50 0.28 -13.35
N ARG A 8 2.39 -0.44 -13.52
CA ARG A 8 1.12 -0.18 -12.82
C ARG A 8 1.18 -0.83 -11.45
N PHE A 9 1.20 0.01 -10.43
CA PHE A 9 1.33 -0.39 -9.04
C PHE A 9 0.00 -0.18 -8.31
N LEU A 10 -0.67 -1.27 -7.94
CA LEU A 10 -1.90 -1.23 -7.14
C LEU A 10 -1.56 -1.33 -5.65
N VAL A 11 -2.01 -0.35 -4.87
CA VAL A 11 -1.87 -0.30 -3.41
C VAL A 11 -3.25 -0.38 -2.76
N HIS A 12 -3.53 -1.42 -1.99
CA HIS A 12 -4.75 -1.45 -1.19
C HIS A 12 -4.63 -0.61 0.07
N GLY A 13 -5.74 0.02 0.49
CA GLY A 13 -5.76 0.87 1.68
C GLY A 13 -4.92 2.14 1.53
N GLY A 14 -5.04 2.83 0.40
CA GLY A 14 -4.21 4.00 0.05
C GLY A 14 -4.20 5.13 1.06
N SER A 15 -5.28 5.31 1.82
CA SER A 15 -5.37 6.34 2.87
C SER A 15 -4.72 5.95 4.19
N SER A 16 -4.25 4.70 4.35
CA SER A 16 -3.52 4.27 5.55
C SER A 16 -2.11 4.87 5.60
N GLY A 17 -1.47 4.81 6.76
CA GLY A 17 -0.10 5.28 6.89
C GLY A 17 0.92 4.50 6.05
N ILE A 18 0.65 3.24 5.69
CA ILE A 18 1.44 2.47 4.73
C ILE A 18 1.06 2.87 3.30
N GLY A 19 -0.24 2.99 3.01
CA GLY A 19 -0.76 3.33 1.69
C GLY A 19 -0.29 4.70 1.22
N THR A 20 -0.40 5.73 2.05
CA THR A 20 0.05 7.09 1.73
C THR A 20 1.55 7.15 1.41
N THR A 21 2.37 6.37 2.13
CA THR A 21 3.79 6.24 1.85
C THR A 21 4.07 5.48 0.55
N ALA A 22 3.36 4.38 0.32
CA ALA A 22 3.53 3.56 -0.88
C ALA A 22 3.13 4.32 -2.16
N ILE A 23 2.06 5.13 -2.11
CA ILE A 23 1.63 5.99 -3.22
C ILE A 23 2.73 6.98 -3.57
N GLN A 24 3.22 7.76 -2.60
CA GLN A 24 4.24 8.77 -2.82
C GLN A 24 5.54 8.17 -3.35
N LEU A 25 6.00 7.07 -2.77
CA LEU A 25 7.22 6.38 -3.23
C LEU A 25 7.03 5.79 -4.62
N GLY A 26 5.88 5.16 -4.90
CA GLY A 26 5.56 4.61 -6.21
C GLY A 26 5.62 5.69 -7.29
N ALA A 27 4.95 6.82 -7.06
CA ALA A 27 4.97 7.98 -7.95
C ALA A 27 6.38 8.57 -8.11
N ALA A 28 7.13 8.74 -7.00
CA ALA A 28 8.48 9.27 -7.03
C ALA A 28 9.47 8.37 -7.81
N PHE A 29 9.23 7.06 -7.83
CA PHE A 29 10.01 6.09 -8.62
C PHE A 29 9.47 5.87 -10.04
N GLY A 30 8.49 6.69 -10.46
CA GLY A 30 7.99 6.70 -11.83
C GLY A 30 6.98 5.60 -12.16
N ALA A 31 6.36 4.96 -11.17
CA ALA A 31 5.28 4.02 -11.39
C ALA A 31 3.94 4.75 -11.60
N ARG A 32 3.03 4.11 -12.34
CA ARG A 32 1.62 4.50 -12.44
C ARG A 32 0.89 3.90 -11.24
N VAL A 33 0.55 4.72 -10.27
CA VAL A 33 -0.03 4.23 -9.00
C VAL A 33 -1.55 4.22 -9.07
N LEU A 34 -2.14 3.03 -8.89
CA LEU A 34 -3.56 2.86 -8.62
C LEU A 34 -3.74 2.51 -7.13
N THR A 35 -4.83 2.91 -6.52
CA THR A 35 -5.07 2.58 -5.13
C THR A 35 -6.55 2.36 -4.83
N THR A 36 -6.85 1.70 -3.70
CA THR A 36 -8.22 1.56 -3.20
C THR A 36 -8.39 2.32 -1.90
N ALA A 37 -9.51 3.00 -1.74
CA ALA A 37 -9.89 3.69 -0.51
C ALA A 37 -11.41 3.58 -0.26
N GLY A 38 -11.88 3.90 0.93
CA GLY A 38 -13.25 3.63 1.35
C GLY A 38 -14.20 4.84 1.34
N SER A 39 -13.80 5.97 0.74
CA SER A 39 -14.66 7.14 0.53
C SER A 39 -14.08 8.05 -0.56
N ALA A 40 -14.92 8.90 -1.15
CA ALA A 40 -14.52 9.90 -2.14
C ALA A 40 -13.45 10.87 -1.59
N GLU A 41 -13.58 11.29 -0.33
CA GLU A 41 -12.59 12.14 0.34
C GLU A 41 -11.21 11.45 0.40
N LYS A 42 -11.17 10.18 0.83
CA LYS A 42 -9.93 9.39 0.89
C LYS A 42 -9.31 9.16 -0.48
N CYS A 43 -10.14 8.93 -1.50
CA CYS A 43 -9.69 8.82 -2.89
C CYS A 43 -9.02 10.13 -3.34
N SER A 44 -9.68 11.27 -3.11
CA SER A 44 -9.11 12.58 -3.45
C SER A 44 -7.77 12.86 -2.77
N VAL A 45 -7.60 12.45 -1.50
CA VAL A 45 -6.30 12.55 -0.82
C VAL A 45 -5.26 11.68 -1.50
N CYS A 46 -5.59 10.42 -1.83
CA CYS A 46 -4.66 9.51 -2.50
C CYS A 46 -4.19 10.06 -3.85
N GLU A 47 -5.10 10.67 -4.63
CA GLU A 47 -4.76 11.28 -5.92
C GLU A 47 -3.83 12.49 -5.75
N ARG A 48 -4.08 13.35 -4.75
CA ARG A 48 -3.15 14.46 -4.42
C ARG A 48 -1.77 13.97 -4.00
N LEU A 49 -1.66 12.78 -3.43
CA LEU A 49 -0.39 12.17 -3.04
C LEU A 49 0.36 11.50 -4.21
N GLY A 50 -0.24 11.47 -5.40
CA GLY A 50 0.39 10.96 -6.60
C GLY A 50 -0.21 9.66 -7.15
N ALA A 51 -1.37 9.20 -6.64
CA ALA A 51 -2.10 8.13 -7.30
C ALA A 51 -2.73 8.66 -8.60
N GLU A 52 -2.53 7.97 -9.71
CA GLU A 52 -3.16 8.27 -11.00
C GLU A 52 -4.67 8.01 -10.94
N ARG A 53 -5.06 6.98 -10.20
CA ARG A 53 -6.45 6.62 -9.97
C ARG A 53 -6.63 6.08 -8.55
N ALA A 54 -7.55 6.66 -7.78
CA ALA A 54 -8.05 6.12 -6.52
C ALA A 54 -9.46 5.55 -6.72
N ILE A 55 -9.66 4.31 -6.31
CA ILE A 55 -10.87 3.52 -6.51
C ILE A 55 -11.63 3.45 -5.19
N ASN A 56 -12.85 3.98 -5.14
CA ASN A 56 -13.72 3.80 -4.00
C ASN A 56 -14.30 2.37 -4.04
N TYR A 57 -13.71 1.45 -3.27
CA TYR A 57 -14.09 0.04 -3.27
C TYR A 57 -15.52 -0.24 -2.78
N LYS A 58 -16.24 0.78 -2.26
CA LYS A 58 -17.65 0.66 -1.90
C LYS A 58 -18.59 0.94 -3.08
N GLU A 59 -18.10 1.58 -4.12
CA GLU A 59 -18.88 2.04 -5.27
C GLU A 59 -18.41 1.37 -6.56
N GLU A 60 -17.14 0.95 -6.63
CA GLU A 60 -16.52 0.40 -7.83
C GLU A 60 -15.87 -0.97 -7.56
N ASP A 61 -15.93 -1.87 -8.54
CA ASP A 61 -15.12 -3.09 -8.49
C ASP A 61 -13.69 -2.78 -8.96
N PHE A 62 -12.74 -2.78 -8.03
CA PHE A 62 -11.35 -2.49 -8.34
C PHE A 62 -10.75 -3.45 -9.37
N VAL A 63 -11.25 -4.69 -9.47
CA VAL A 63 -10.76 -5.66 -10.46
C VAL A 63 -11.06 -5.18 -11.86
N GLU A 64 -12.28 -4.73 -12.10
CA GLU A 64 -12.69 -4.26 -13.42
C GLU A 64 -11.99 -2.95 -13.80
N VAL A 65 -11.85 -2.01 -12.85
CA VAL A 65 -11.10 -0.78 -13.07
C VAL A 65 -9.64 -1.06 -13.41
N VAL A 66 -8.95 -1.90 -12.63
CA VAL A 66 -7.54 -2.23 -12.84
C VAL A 66 -7.34 -2.99 -14.15
N LYS A 67 -8.26 -3.89 -14.52
CA LYS A 67 -8.21 -4.60 -15.81
C LYS A 67 -8.40 -3.68 -17.00
N ALA A 68 -9.26 -2.68 -16.90
CA ALA A 68 -9.46 -1.68 -17.94
C ALA A 68 -8.17 -0.88 -18.21
N GLU A 69 -7.31 -0.70 -17.19
CA GLU A 69 -5.97 -0.12 -17.30
C GLU A 69 -4.90 -1.10 -17.79
N GLY A 70 -5.27 -2.35 -18.11
CA GLY A 70 -4.37 -3.39 -18.60
C GLY A 70 -3.82 -4.33 -17.51
N GLY A 71 -4.38 -4.28 -16.30
CA GLY A 71 -3.97 -5.08 -15.14
C GLY A 71 -2.81 -4.46 -14.35
N ALA A 72 -2.61 -4.88 -13.12
CA ALA A 72 -1.51 -4.41 -12.27
C ALA A 72 -0.23 -5.25 -12.48
N ASP A 73 0.90 -4.60 -12.65
CA ASP A 73 2.21 -5.26 -12.73
C ASP A 73 2.72 -5.63 -11.33
N LEU A 74 2.37 -4.83 -10.32
CA LEU A 74 2.66 -5.09 -8.92
C LEU A 74 1.45 -4.74 -8.04
N ILE A 75 1.09 -5.61 -7.12
CA ILE A 75 0.08 -5.36 -6.09
C ILE A 75 0.73 -5.42 -4.70
N LEU A 76 0.53 -4.39 -3.89
CA LEU A 76 0.81 -4.38 -2.46
C LEU A 76 -0.49 -4.65 -1.70
N ASP A 77 -0.57 -5.83 -1.09
CA ASP A 77 -1.76 -6.28 -0.38
C ASP A 77 -1.54 -6.35 1.12
N MET A 78 -2.42 -5.68 1.86
CA MET A 78 -2.53 -5.74 3.31
C MET A 78 -3.90 -6.24 3.77
N VAL A 79 -4.80 -6.52 2.82
CA VAL A 79 -6.18 -6.94 3.11
C VAL A 79 -6.27 -8.45 3.26
N GLY A 80 -5.79 -9.21 2.30
CA GLY A 80 -5.92 -10.67 2.32
C GLY A 80 -7.37 -11.15 2.10
N GLY A 81 -7.71 -12.33 2.63
CA GLY A 81 -9.04 -12.89 2.55
C GLY A 81 -9.60 -12.91 1.11
N ASP A 82 -10.82 -12.43 0.93
CA ASP A 82 -11.49 -12.37 -0.37
C ASP A 82 -10.80 -11.47 -1.40
N TYR A 83 -9.86 -10.62 -0.98
CA TYR A 83 -9.04 -9.84 -1.90
C TYR A 83 -8.02 -10.70 -2.64
N ILE A 84 -7.54 -11.80 -2.08
CA ILE A 84 -6.51 -12.65 -2.71
C ILE A 84 -6.94 -13.14 -4.11
N PRO A 85 -8.09 -13.82 -4.31
CA PRO A 85 -8.51 -14.25 -5.63
C PRO A 85 -8.87 -13.07 -6.55
N ARG A 86 -9.34 -11.96 -6.00
CA ARG A 86 -9.62 -10.74 -6.77
C ARG A 86 -8.33 -10.10 -7.26
N ASN A 87 -7.29 -10.04 -6.43
CA ASN A 87 -5.96 -9.54 -6.78
C ASN A 87 -5.33 -10.38 -7.89
N ILE A 88 -5.42 -11.71 -7.81
CA ILE A 88 -4.96 -12.61 -8.87
C ILE A 88 -5.63 -12.29 -10.21
N ARG A 89 -6.93 -11.97 -10.22
CA ARG A 89 -7.63 -11.55 -11.44
C ARG A 89 -7.17 -10.17 -11.94
N ALA A 90 -6.86 -9.25 -11.04
CA ALA A 90 -6.47 -7.88 -11.35
C ALA A 90 -5.01 -7.74 -11.82
N LEU A 91 -4.13 -8.70 -11.51
CA LEU A 91 -2.76 -8.70 -12.02
C LEU A 91 -2.71 -8.72 -13.56
N ALA A 92 -1.69 -8.13 -14.14
CA ALA A 92 -1.27 -8.36 -15.53
C ALA A 92 -0.54 -9.71 -15.65
N ASP A 93 -0.27 -10.18 -16.87
CA ASP A 93 0.62 -11.33 -17.09
C ASP A 93 2.02 -11.00 -16.56
N ASP A 94 2.72 -12.00 -16.02
CA ASP A 94 3.99 -11.84 -15.29
C ASP A 94 3.91 -10.93 -14.04
N GLY A 95 2.70 -10.56 -13.62
CA GLY A 95 2.44 -9.68 -12.49
C GLY A 95 2.83 -10.29 -11.14
N ARG A 96 3.07 -9.44 -10.16
CA ARG A 96 3.54 -9.82 -8.81
C ARG A 96 2.61 -9.28 -7.75
N MET A 97 2.28 -10.10 -6.76
CA MET A 97 1.53 -9.70 -5.56
C MET A 97 2.39 -9.91 -4.32
N VAL A 98 2.48 -8.90 -3.47
CA VAL A 98 3.22 -8.94 -2.21
C VAL A 98 2.26 -8.70 -1.05
N HIS A 99 2.08 -9.72 -0.22
CA HIS A 99 1.34 -9.59 1.04
C HIS A 99 2.25 -9.05 2.14
N ILE A 100 1.76 -8.05 2.88
CA ILE A 100 2.43 -7.47 4.05
C ILE A 100 1.58 -7.56 5.32
N ALA A 101 0.28 -7.82 5.19
CA ALA A 101 -0.66 -8.07 6.28
C ALA A 101 -1.89 -8.82 5.75
N PHE A 102 -2.77 -9.25 6.65
CA PHE A 102 -4.00 -9.98 6.35
C PHE A 102 -5.15 -9.46 7.23
N LEU A 103 -5.55 -8.20 7.03
CA LEU A 103 -6.61 -7.57 7.83
C LEU A 103 -7.98 -8.26 7.66
N GLY A 104 -8.25 -8.80 6.48
CA GLY A 104 -9.45 -9.58 6.14
C GLY A 104 -9.25 -11.10 6.29
N GLY A 105 -8.13 -11.53 6.85
CA GLY A 105 -7.80 -12.94 7.10
C GLY A 105 -6.75 -13.52 6.15
N PRO A 106 -6.05 -14.60 6.58
CA PRO A 106 -4.93 -15.17 5.81
C PRO A 106 -5.37 -16.31 4.86
N LYS A 107 -6.65 -16.67 4.81
CA LYS A 107 -7.15 -17.82 4.05
C LYS A 107 -8.04 -17.37 2.91
N ALA A 108 -7.86 -17.99 1.74
CA ALA A 108 -8.72 -17.79 0.57
C ALA A 108 -8.69 -19.05 -0.33
N GLU A 109 -9.75 -19.25 -1.10
CA GLU A 109 -9.75 -20.23 -2.18
C GLU A 109 -9.17 -19.59 -3.45
N VAL A 110 -8.21 -20.26 -4.08
CA VAL A 110 -7.46 -19.76 -5.23
C VAL A 110 -7.44 -20.76 -6.36
N ASN A 111 -7.74 -20.32 -7.58
CA ASN A 111 -7.52 -21.09 -8.79
C ASN A 111 -6.06 -20.96 -9.25
N PHE A 112 -5.24 -21.94 -8.92
CA PHE A 112 -3.81 -21.96 -9.26
C PHE A 112 -3.52 -22.04 -10.76
N ALA A 113 -4.50 -22.47 -11.58
CA ALA A 113 -4.33 -22.45 -13.04
C ALA A 113 -4.10 -21.02 -13.57
N GLN A 114 -4.74 -20.02 -12.95
CA GLN A 114 -4.52 -18.62 -13.32
C GLN A 114 -3.07 -18.16 -13.03
N ILE A 115 -2.50 -18.60 -11.90
CA ILE A 115 -1.12 -18.31 -11.53
C ILE A 115 -0.16 -18.94 -12.54
N MET A 116 -0.37 -20.20 -12.87
CA MET A 116 0.46 -20.96 -13.81
C MET A 116 0.42 -20.36 -15.22
N VAL A 117 -0.77 -20.21 -15.78
CA VAL A 117 -0.96 -19.77 -17.19
C VAL A 117 -0.45 -18.35 -17.41
N ARG A 118 -0.61 -17.47 -16.43
CA ARG A 118 -0.22 -16.06 -16.49
C ARG A 118 1.14 -15.77 -15.86
N ARG A 119 1.87 -16.80 -15.42
CA ARG A 119 3.23 -16.72 -14.84
C ARG A 119 3.30 -15.75 -13.64
N LEU A 120 2.25 -15.73 -12.80
CA LEU A 120 2.16 -14.78 -11.69
C LEU A 120 3.09 -15.17 -10.55
N THR A 121 3.58 -14.16 -9.84
CA THR A 121 4.33 -14.33 -8.59
C THR A 121 3.48 -13.89 -7.41
N VAL A 122 3.25 -14.80 -6.48
CA VAL A 122 2.58 -14.49 -5.19
C VAL A 122 3.61 -14.69 -4.08
N THR A 123 3.86 -13.66 -3.30
CA THR A 123 4.85 -13.68 -2.22
C THR A 123 4.40 -12.84 -1.03
N GLY A 124 5.15 -12.91 0.06
CA GLY A 124 4.90 -12.11 1.25
C GLY A 124 6.20 -11.60 1.86
N SER A 125 6.07 -10.60 2.72
CA SER A 125 7.20 -10.05 3.47
C SER A 125 6.78 -9.62 4.87
N THR A 126 7.64 -9.90 5.83
CA THR A 126 7.56 -9.36 7.19
C THR A 126 8.93 -8.83 7.57
N LEU A 127 8.99 -7.75 8.33
CA LEU A 127 10.27 -7.15 8.73
C LEU A 127 10.82 -7.74 10.04
N ARG A 128 9.94 -8.00 11.00
CA ARG A 128 10.35 -8.40 12.36
C ARG A 128 11.28 -9.61 12.40
N PRO A 129 10.99 -10.74 11.70
CA PRO A 129 11.82 -11.94 11.74
C PRO A 129 13.04 -11.88 10.80
N GLN A 130 13.24 -10.81 10.05
CA GLN A 130 14.39 -10.67 9.16
C GLN A 130 15.71 -10.59 9.95
N SER A 131 16.79 -11.13 9.36
CA SER A 131 18.12 -11.03 9.93
C SER A 131 18.60 -9.58 9.99
N ASP A 132 19.52 -9.30 10.89
CA ASP A 132 20.11 -7.95 11.02
C ASP A 132 20.81 -7.52 9.72
N THR A 133 21.44 -8.45 9.01
CA THR A 133 22.03 -8.20 7.69
C THR A 133 20.98 -7.76 6.67
N ALA A 134 19.81 -8.42 6.65
CA ALA A 134 18.72 -8.03 5.75
C ALA A 134 18.15 -6.66 6.13
N LYS A 135 17.97 -6.39 7.42
CA LYS A 135 17.51 -5.08 7.92
C LYS A 135 18.51 -3.96 7.60
N ALA A 136 19.81 -4.23 7.79
CA ALA A 136 20.88 -3.28 7.45
C ALA A 136 20.87 -2.92 5.96
N ARG A 137 20.68 -3.92 5.07
CA ARG A 137 20.55 -3.68 3.63
C ARG A 137 19.33 -2.81 3.31
N ILE A 138 18.18 -3.07 3.92
CA ILE A 138 16.97 -2.25 3.73
C ILE A 138 17.23 -0.81 4.19
N ALA A 139 17.86 -0.62 5.36
CA ALA A 139 18.19 0.70 5.89
C ALA A 139 19.15 1.46 4.96
N ALA A 140 20.17 0.78 4.40
CA ALA A 140 21.09 1.37 3.43
C ALA A 140 20.38 1.83 2.15
N GLU A 141 19.48 0.99 1.60
CA GLU A 141 18.70 1.35 0.41
C GLU A 141 17.73 2.51 0.68
N LEU A 142 17.09 2.54 1.85
CA LEU A 142 16.24 3.67 2.25
C LEU A 142 17.06 4.97 2.33
N ARG A 143 18.22 4.92 2.96
CA ARG A 143 19.12 6.08 3.08
C ARG A 143 19.58 6.60 1.72
N GLU A 144 19.89 5.70 0.80
CA GLU A 144 20.36 6.05 -0.55
C GLU A 144 19.24 6.59 -1.44
N LYS A 145 18.05 5.94 -1.43
CA LYS A 145 17.01 6.16 -2.44
C LYS A 145 15.84 7.00 -1.92
N VAL A 146 15.54 6.95 -0.63
CA VAL A 146 14.33 7.57 -0.07
C VAL A 146 14.67 8.84 0.73
N TRP A 147 15.76 8.85 1.50
CA TRP A 147 16.18 10.04 2.25
C TRP A 147 16.28 11.30 1.40
N PRO A 148 16.92 11.27 0.20
CA PRO A 148 16.95 12.44 -0.67
C PRO A 148 15.56 12.95 -1.12
N LEU A 149 14.57 12.05 -1.20
CA LEU A 149 13.19 12.45 -1.52
C LEU A 149 12.50 13.15 -0.35
N LEU A 150 12.79 12.70 0.89
CA LEU A 150 12.32 13.35 2.11
C LEU A 150 12.93 14.75 2.27
N ASP A 151 14.24 14.86 2.12
CA ASP A 151 14.98 16.12 2.23
C ASP A 151 14.53 17.15 1.18
N ALA A 152 14.17 16.68 -0.01
CA ALA A 152 13.62 17.51 -1.08
C ALA A 152 12.11 17.82 -0.94
N GLY A 153 11.44 17.32 0.10
CA GLY A 153 10.00 17.46 0.32
C GLY A 153 9.11 16.78 -0.72
N ARG A 154 9.68 15.87 -1.53
CA ARG A 154 8.95 15.11 -2.56
C ARG A 154 8.10 13.98 -1.98
N VAL A 155 8.49 13.49 -0.82
CA VAL A 155 7.78 12.50 -0.01
C VAL A 155 7.76 12.99 1.42
N ALA A 156 6.63 12.91 2.08
CA ALA A 156 6.48 13.30 3.48
C ALA A 156 5.48 12.40 4.21
N PRO A 157 5.61 12.22 5.54
CA PRO A 157 4.57 11.59 6.33
C PRO A 157 3.27 12.37 6.23
N VAL A 158 2.17 11.68 5.95
CA VAL A 158 0.82 12.26 6.03
C VAL A 158 0.34 12.10 7.48
N MET A 159 0.12 13.23 8.15
CA MET A 159 -0.27 13.27 9.56
C MET A 159 -1.79 13.47 9.67
N ASP A 160 -2.48 12.54 10.32
CA ASP A 160 -3.90 12.66 10.64
C ASP A 160 -4.11 13.49 11.91
N SER A 161 -3.47 13.09 12.97
CA SER A 161 -3.61 13.71 14.29
C SER A 161 -2.40 13.47 15.18
N GLU A 162 -2.24 14.36 16.17
CA GLU A 162 -1.21 14.29 17.20
C GLU A 162 -1.87 14.32 18.57
N PHE A 163 -1.42 13.45 19.47
CA PHE A 163 -1.88 13.34 20.85
C PHE A 163 -0.70 13.44 21.81
N LEU A 164 -0.92 13.86 23.03
CA LEU A 164 0.08 13.71 24.08
C LEU A 164 0.19 12.23 24.49
N LEU A 165 1.32 11.84 25.08
CA LEU A 165 1.54 10.44 25.49
C LEU A 165 0.46 9.93 26.45
N GLU A 166 0.02 10.76 27.40
CA GLU A 166 -1.06 10.46 28.33
C GLU A 166 -2.43 10.29 27.67
N GLN A 167 -2.60 10.76 26.44
CA GLN A 167 -3.80 10.60 25.62
C GLN A 167 -3.73 9.36 24.70
N ALA A 168 -2.88 8.39 25.02
CA ALA A 168 -2.76 7.17 24.23
C ALA A 168 -4.10 6.42 24.03
N PRO A 169 -5.02 6.36 25.01
CA PRO A 169 -6.34 5.75 24.81
C PRO A 169 -7.13 6.41 23.68
N GLU A 170 -7.21 7.74 23.64
CA GLU A 170 -7.91 8.51 22.60
C GLU A 170 -7.25 8.34 21.22
N ALA A 171 -5.92 8.23 21.19
CA ALA A 171 -5.18 7.93 19.97
C ALA A 171 -5.52 6.53 19.43
N HIS A 172 -5.69 5.54 20.29
CA HIS A 172 -6.15 4.20 19.91
C HIS A 172 -7.58 4.23 19.35
N GLU A 173 -8.51 4.93 20.00
CA GLU A 173 -9.86 5.12 19.49
C GLU A 173 -9.84 5.79 18.10
N ARG A 174 -8.97 6.77 17.89
CA ARG A 174 -8.79 7.42 16.59
C ARG A 174 -8.29 6.47 15.53
N VAL A 175 -7.34 5.56 15.85
CA VAL A 175 -6.84 4.53 14.92
C VAL A 175 -7.94 3.56 14.48
N GLU A 176 -8.80 3.16 15.43
CA GLU A 176 -9.91 2.25 15.16
C GLU A 176 -11.04 2.91 14.37
N ASN A 177 -11.13 4.24 14.41
CA ASN A 177 -12.11 4.99 13.64
C ASN A 177 -11.74 4.95 12.13
N PRO A 178 -12.65 4.49 11.27
CA PRO A 178 -12.40 4.39 9.83
C PRO A 178 -12.20 5.75 9.13
N GLY A 179 -12.35 6.86 9.83
CA GLY A 179 -12.20 8.22 9.29
C GLY A 179 -10.76 8.71 9.16
N HIS A 180 -9.77 8.11 9.85
CA HIS A 180 -8.39 8.60 9.82
C HIS A 180 -7.71 8.45 8.45
N ILE A 181 -6.75 9.37 8.17
CA ILE A 181 -5.94 9.38 6.94
C ILE A 181 -4.47 9.58 7.31
N GLY A 182 -3.62 8.61 7.01
CA GLY A 182 -2.19 8.71 7.30
C GLY A 182 -1.80 8.19 8.69
N LYS A 183 -0.96 8.92 9.39
CA LYS A 183 -0.36 8.54 10.67
C LYS A 183 -0.96 9.31 11.84
N ILE A 184 -1.14 8.61 12.94
CA ILE A 184 -1.43 9.17 14.26
C ILE A 184 -0.17 9.05 15.10
N VAL A 185 0.24 10.11 15.76
CA VAL A 185 1.45 10.13 16.58
C VAL A 185 1.16 10.51 18.01
N LEU A 186 1.98 9.99 18.93
CA LEU A 186 2.03 10.43 20.31
C LEU A 186 3.27 11.31 20.49
N ARG A 187 3.05 12.54 20.96
CA ARG A 187 4.12 13.44 21.34
C ARG A 187 4.55 13.13 22.75
N VAL A 188 5.79 12.69 22.91
CA VAL A 188 6.46 12.61 24.21
C VAL A 188 6.88 14.03 24.55
N ALA A 189 6.47 14.53 25.73
CA ALA A 189 6.85 15.87 26.19
C ALA A 189 8.36 16.04 26.09
N GLY A 190 8.80 17.09 25.42
CA GLY A 190 10.17 17.56 25.38
C GLY A 190 10.43 18.55 26.52
#